data_906bea9e747f79f3b1a8b794c3195ab8
#
_entry.id   906bea9e747f79f3b1a8b794c3195ab8
#
_cell.length_a   1.000
_cell.length_b   1.000
_cell.length_c   1.000
_cell.angle_alpha   90.00
_cell.angle_beta   90.00
_cell.angle_gamma   90.00
#
_symmetry.space_group_name_H-M   'P 1'
#
loop_
_entity.id
_entity.type
_entity.pdbx_description
1 polymer ?
#
loop_
_entity_poly.entity_id
_entity_poly.type
_entity_poly.pdbx_seq_one_letter_code
_entity_poly.pdbx_strand_id
1 'polypeptide(L)'
;MKNCLVVILLACLLTILTGTALAQDMETNDTEANATEANDTEAFQQALEQDGFIVQEGELAYFDLLRLLEEGVLPSAYGNNPTTKYLIYFVPPAPGYEVEERINQITSTLGVRGNTTPFWNLRPDEAVVFVGRTPPECRYFSYDNFIMHRMFGDERRWLFANIADTINNLVIKTEGTPNGSSGNPFNQTTVIIITADKGIDQRIRAAAQSAGYSDNIINTQVLPSVMLNMGLENDSDTFASFVRPALFNDTQAEENYINNTPATVFRITPNNTTELDPYDYPELRVRGTGKTEFELMDDLEELRVAILEKYNESNATELPTSQAVPVGSDAIQRGINGVGPTNDAAYLWTANQTISSPTPPFFDTSQYYPFLRDPEITLGNDTDEFIIVYGVNHVATGKAMYSNFAIYGADVWNGVRAITDEDFNGSAEEYLPDNPNAKYLYVYKLARNCSEGDQYCYEVPYGQGVHGIELDQPIVITWRAYLENATKTGPSYSEIVYDRAIKFDPAS
;
A
#
# COMPACT_ATOMS: atom_id res chain seq x y z
N MET A 1 -8.17 60.65 -10.91
CA MET A 1 -8.73 59.31 -11.25
C MET A 1 -8.12 58.65 -12.49
N LYS A 2 -7.45 59.31 -13.42
CA LYS A 2 -6.81 58.67 -14.59
C LYS A 2 -5.44 58.02 -14.31
N ASN A 3 -4.71 58.47 -13.26
CA ASN A 3 -3.38 57.95 -12.95
C ASN A 3 -3.39 56.70 -12.07
N CYS A 4 -4.49 56.36 -11.39
CA CYS A 4 -4.61 55.15 -10.60
C CYS A 4 -4.91 53.89 -11.46
N LEU A 5 -5.55 54.07 -12.61
CA LEU A 5 -5.92 52.96 -13.50
C LEU A 5 -4.72 52.37 -14.25
N VAL A 6 -3.73 53.23 -14.57
CA VAL A 6 -2.51 52.83 -15.29
C VAL A 6 -1.55 52.01 -14.40
N VAL A 7 -1.49 52.34 -13.09
CA VAL A 7 -0.62 51.59 -12.14
C VAL A 7 -1.18 50.20 -11.84
N ILE A 8 -2.52 50.05 -11.79
CA ILE A 8 -3.16 48.72 -11.56
C ILE A 8 -3.01 47.84 -12.80
N LEU A 9 -3.11 48.38 -14.02
CA LEU A 9 -2.88 47.61 -15.24
C LEU A 9 -1.42 47.17 -15.42
N LEU A 10 -0.43 47.97 -15.00
CA LEU A 10 0.96 47.59 -15.03
C LEU A 10 1.31 46.50 -13.98
N ALA A 11 0.70 46.56 -12.79
CA ALA A 11 0.90 45.54 -11.75
C ALA A 11 0.29 44.18 -12.15
N CYS A 12 -0.89 44.16 -12.80
CA CYS A 12 -1.49 42.93 -13.32
C CYS A 12 -0.72 42.35 -14.52
N LEU A 13 -0.10 43.18 -15.37
CA LEU A 13 0.72 42.71 -16.48
C LEU A 13 2.07 42.14 -15.97
N LEU A 14 2.67 42.66 -14.91
CA LEU A 14 3.90 42.11 -14.32
C LEU A 14 3.65 40.78 -13.63
N THR A 15 2.51 40.60 -12.95
CA THR A 15 2.17 39.30 -12.30
C THR A 15 1.84 38.23 -13.32
N ILE A 16 1.27 38.53 -14.46
CA ILE A 16 1.01 37.55 -15.54
C ILE A 16 2.32 37.18 -16.24
N LEU A 17 3.24 38.11 -16.47
CA LEU A 17 4.54 37.85 -17.10
C LEU A 17 5.49 37.03 -16.19
N THR A 18 5.45 37.25 -14.87
CA THR A 18 6.25 36.43 -13.92
C THR A 18 5.65 35.05 -13.70
N GLY A 19 4.34 34.89 -13.71
CA GLY A 19 3.66 33.59 -13.62
C GLY A 19 3.92 32.70 -14.85
N THR A 20 3.90 33.27 -16.05
CA THR A 20 4.20 32.55 -17.30
C THR A 20 5.68 32.19 -17.45
N ALA A 21 6.61 33.02 -16.99
CA ALA A 21 8.03 32.71 -16.99
C ALA A 21 8.37 31.59 -16.01
N LEU A 22 7.80 31.60 -14.80
CA LEU A 22 7.98 30.53 -13.81
C LEU A 22 7.37 29.20 -14.27
N ALA A 23 6.21 29.19 -14.91
CA ALA A 23 5.59 27.99 -15.46
C ALA A 23 6.41 27.44 -16.65
N GLN A 24 6.93 28.31 -17.51
CA GLN A 24 7.77 27.91 -18.64
C GLN A 24 9.13 27.36 -18.20
N ASP A 25 9.75 27.93 -17.15
CA ASP A 25 10.99 27.41 -16.57
C ASP A 25 10.78 26.06 -15.85
N MET A 26 9.63 25.81 -15.25
CA MET A 26 9.28 24.50 -14.68
C MET A 26 9.05 23.44 -15.77
N GLU A 27 8.27 23.74 -16.80
CA GLU A 27 8.04 22.79 -17.91
C GLU A 27 9.34 22.48 -18.69
N THR A 28 10.24 23.43 -18.86
CA THR A 28 11.54 23.18 -19.54
C THR A 28 12.47 22.34 -18.67
N ASN A 29 12.53 22.58 -17.35
CA ASN A 29 13.35 21.80 -16.43
C ASN A 29 12.85 20.34 -16.33
N ASP A 30 11.54 20.11 -16.28
CA ASP A 30 10.98 18.76 -16.24
C ASP A 30 11.22 18.00 -17.55
N THR A 31 11.17 18.69 -18.69
CA THR A 31 11.43 18.09 -20.00
C THR A 31 12.91 17.71 -20.16
N GLU A 32 13.84 18.54 -19.72
CA GLU A 32 15.28 18.24 -19.75
C GLU A 32 15.65 17.13 -18.74
N ALA A 33 15.07 17.12 -17.55
CA ALA A 33 15.26 16.08 -16.57
C ALA A 33 14.76 14.71 -17.09
N ASN A 34 13.58 14.67 -17.67
CA ASN A 34 13.02 13.44 -18.24
C ASN A 34 13.84 12.92 -19.43
N ALA A 35 14.38 13.80 -20.26
CA ALA A 35 15.26 13.42 -21.37
C ALA A 35 16.61 12.86 -20.88
N THR A 36 17.15 13.40 -19.81
CA THR A 36 18.40 12.90 -19.19
C THR A 36 18.16 11.52 -18.58
N GLU A 37 17.09 11.33 -17.83
CA GLU A 37 16.75 10.02 -17.24
C GLU A 37 16.50 8.94 -18.29
N ALA A 38 15.85 9.28 -19.41
CA ALA A 38 15.68 8.34 -20.52
C ALA A 38 17.02 7.91 -21.13
N ASN A 39 17.97 8.84 -21.30
CA ASN A 39 19.29 8.54 -21.80
C ASN A 39 20.11 7.67 -20.82
N ASP A 40 20.02 7.93 -19.51
CA ASP A 40 20.72 7.16 -18.48
C ASP A 40 20.14 5.74 -18.38
N THR A 41 18.82 5.59 -18.54
CA THR A 41 18.13 4.28 -18.56
C THR A 41 18.56 3.46 -19.77
N GLU A 42 18.65 4.07 -20.96
CA GLU A 42 19.16 3.40 -22.18
C GLU A 42 20.64 3.01 -22.02
N ALA A 43 21.47 3.88 -21.46
CA ALA A 43 22.87 3.58 -21.18
C ALA A 43 23.01 2.43 -20.17
N PHE A 44 22.14 2.35 -19.18
CA PHE A 44 22.11 1.25 -18.22
C PHE A 44 21.75 -0.07 -18.89
N GLN A 45 20.71 -0.09 -19.74
CA GLN A 45 20.36 -1.28 -20.51
C GLN A 45 21.56 -1.76 -21.37
N GLN A 46 22.21 -0.85 -22.10
CA GLN A 46 23.38 -1.17 -22.90
C GLN A 46 24.54 -1.72 -22.07
N ALA A 47 24.77 -1.18 -20.88
CA ALA A 47 25.82 -1.67 -19.98
C ALA A 47 25.55 -3.10 -19.49
N LEU A 48 24.28 -3.41 -19.16
CA LEU A 48 23.84 -4.77 -18.79
C LEU A 48 24.02 -5.76 -19.95
N GLU A 49 23.63 -5.39 -21.17
CA GLU A 49 23.80 -6.22 -22.38
C GLU A 49 25.28 -6.48 -22.67
N GLN A 50 26.14 -5.49 -22.50
CA GLN A 50 27.59 -5.63 -22.65
C GLN A 50 28.22 -6.54 -21.59
N ASP A 51 27.66 -6.57 -20.38
CA ASP A 51 28.08 -7.48 -19.30
C ASP A 51 27.51 -8.90 -19.47
N GLY A 52 26.77 -9.18 -20.57
CA GLY A 52 26.29 -10.51 -20.92
C GLY A 52 24.96 -10.87 -20.30
N PHE A 53 24.08 -9.90 -20.09
CA PHE A 53 22.69 -10.14 -19.73
C PHE A 53 21.74 -10.02 -20.94
N ILE A 54 20.66 -10.75 -20.89
CA ILE A 54 19.45 -10.49 -21.66
C ILE A 54 18.63 -9.51 -20.85
N VAL A 55 18.30 -8.35 -21.40
CA VAL A 55 17.49 -7.32 -20.75
C VAL A 55 16.13 -7.26 -21.45
N GLN A 56 15.07 -7.48 -20.69
CA GLN A 56 13.70 -7.40 -21.17
C GLN A 56 12.96 -6.29 -20.42
N GLU A 57 12.41 -5.35 -21.18
CA GLU A 57 11.70 -4.21 -20.62
C GLU A 57 10.25 -4.56 -20.27
N GLY A 58 9.89 -4.33 -19.02
CA GLY A 58 8.54 -4.37 -18.47
C GLY A 58 7.97 -2.98 -18.24
N GLU A 59 7.01 -2.88 -17.34
CA GLU A 59 6.27 -1.65 -17.06
C GLU A 59 5.87 -1.59 -15.59
N LEU A 60 5.87 -0.39 -15.00
CA LEU A 60 5.19 -0.12 -13.73
C LEU A 60 3.85 0.54 -14.05
N ALA A 61 2.74 -0.06 -13.63
CA ALA A 61 1.42 0.46 -13.95
C ALA A 61 0.45 0.37 -12.76
N TYR A 62 -0.56 1.24 -12.78
CA TYR A 62 -1.63 1.25 -11.80
C TYR A 62 -2.44 -0.05 -11.86
N PHE A 63 -2.53 -0.73 -10.73
CA PHE A 63 -3.28 -1.98 -10.57
C PHE A 63 -4.63 -1.68 -9.93
N ASP A 64 -5.59 -1.28 -10.75
CA ASP A 64 -6.92 -0.92 -10.32
C ASP A 64 -7.73 -2.16 -9.92
N LEU A 65 -7.63 -2.53 -8.64
CA LEU A 65 -8.28 -3.70 -8.08
C LEU A 65 -9.81 -3.64 -8.18
N LEU A 66 -10.41 -2.46 -7.99
CA LEU A 66 -11.86 -2.31 -8.07
C LEU A 66 -12.36 -2.44 -9.51
N ARG A 67 -11.66 -1.84 -10.47
CA ARG A 67 -11.98 -2.01 -11.90
C ARG A 67 -11.85 -3.47 -12.34
N LEU A 68 -10.76 -4.14 -11.96
CA LEU A 68 -10.56 -5.56 -12.29
C LEU A 68 -11.64 -6.46 -11.66
N LEU A 69 -12.09 -6.13 -10.44
CA LEU A 69 -13.21 -6.81 -9.79
C LEU A 69 -14.55 -6.53 -10.52
N GLU A 70 -14.84 -5.27 -10.85
CA GLU A 70 -16.06 -4.88 -11.57
C GLU A 70 -16.19 -5.54 -12.94
N GLU A 71 -15.06 -5.66 -13.67
CA GLU A 71 -14.99 -6.34 -14.97
C GLU A 71 -14.94 -7.89 -14.84
N GLY A 72 -14.97 -8.43 -13.61
CA GLY A 72 -14.96 -9.88 -13.35
C GLY A 72 -13.62 -10.56 -13.67
N VAL A 73 -12.53 -9.79 -13.81
CA VAL A 73 -11.18 -10.29 -14.06
C VAL A 73 -10.57 -10.82 -12.77
N LEU A 74 -10.79 -10.11 -11.66
CA LEU A 74 -10.42 -10.55 -10.33
C LEU A 74 -11.67 -10.94 -9.54
N PRO A 75 -11.55 -11.93 -8.65
CA PRO A 75 -12.65 -12.36 -7.82
C PRO A 75 -12.84 -11.51 -6.57
N SER A 76 -11.89 -10.64 -6.24
CA SER A 76 -11.85 -9.85 -5.00
C SER A 76 -11.01 -8.60 -5.19
N ALA A 77 -11.25 -7.57 -4.39
CA ALA A 77 -10.36 -6.43 -4.25
C ALA A 77 -9.25 -6.67 -3.19
N TYR A 78 -9.18 -7.88 -2.62
CA TYR A 78 -8.13 -8.34 -1.70
C TYR A 78 -7.83 -7.41 -0.52
N GLY A 79 -8.81 -6.65 -0.04
CA GLY A 79 -8.64 -5.74 1.08
C GLY A 79 -7.83 -4.49 0.71
N ASN A 80 -8.07 -3.97 -0.49
CA ASN A 80 -7.45 -2.72 -0.95
C ASN A 80 -7.58 -1.62 0.12
N ASN A 81 -6.51 -0.88 0.37
CA ASN A 81 -6.60 0.33 1.19
C ASN A 81 -7.11 1.47 0.31
N PRO A 82 -8.31 2.05 0.58
CA PRO A 82 -8.88 3.09 -0.27
C PRO A 82 -8.03 4.37 -0.41
N THR A 83 -7.08 4.59 0.50
CA THR A 83 -6.15 5.73 0.43
C THR A 83 -4.88 5.44 -0.38
N THR A 84 -4.69 4.19 -0.83
CA THR A 84 -3.47 3.75 -1.51
C THR A 84 -3.73 3.55 -3.00
N LYS A 85 -2.86 4.10 -3.84
CA LYS A 85 -2.76 3.74 -5.25
C LYS A 85 -1.73 2.62 -5.40
N TYR A 86 -2.19 1.45 -5.82
CA TYR A 86 -1.31 0.31 -6.02
C TYR A 86 -0.74 0.35 -7.43
N LEU A 87 0.58 0.51 -7.55
CA LEU A 87 1.26 0.22 -8.81
C LEU A 87 1.96 -1.13 -8.69
N ILE A 88 1.94 -1.92 -9.76
CA ILE A 88 2.56 -3.25 -9.79
C ILE A 88 3.54 -3.35 -10.95
N TYR A 89 4.59 -4.15 -10.75
CA TYR A 89 5.55 -4.43 -11.80
C TYR A 89 4.97 -5.47 -12.77
N PHE A 90 4.77 -5.05 -14.00
CA PHE A 90 4.48 -5.95 -15.12
C PHE A 90 5.81 -6.38 -15.75
N VAL A 91 6.22 -7.60 -15.46
CA VAL A 91 7.53 -8.15 -15.83
C VAL A 91 7.36 -9.07 -17.03
N PRO A 92 8.23 -9.01 -18.06
CA PRO A 92 8.21 -10.00 -19.14
C PRO A 92 8.43 -11.42 -18.61
N PRO A 93 7.90 -12.46 -19.24
CA PRO A 93 8.26 -13.84 -18.91
C PRO A 93 9.76 -14.08 -19.14
N ALA A 94 10.32 -15.12 -18.52
CA ALA A 94 11.70 -15.50 -18.81
C ALA A 94 11.93 -15.78 -20.29
N PRO A 95 13.14 -15.59 -20.82
CA PRO A 95 13.43 -15.86 -22.22
C PRO A 95 13.02 -17.28 -22.64
N GLY A 96 12.17 -17.38 -23.68
CA GLY A 96 11.63 -18.64 -24.17
C GLY A 96 10.32 -19.11 -23.50
N TYR A 97 9.78 -18.34 -22.56
CA TYR A 97 8.48 -18.59 -21.93
C TYR A 97 7.44 -17.59 -22.42
N GLU A 98 6.18 -17.95 -22.29
CA GLU A 98 5.03 -17.11 -22.65
C GLU A 98 4.17 -16.81 -21.41
N VAL A 99 3.43 -15.70 -21.47
CA VAL A 99 2.46 -15.34 -20.44
C VAL A 99 1.20 -16.18 -20.60
N GLU A 100 0.65 -16.66 -19.49
CA GLU A 100 -0.62 -17.40 -19.49
C GLU A 100 -1.77 -16.52 -20.02
N GLU A 101 -2.72 -17.12 -20.77
CA GLU A 101 -3.83 -16.40 -21.40
C GLU A 101 -4.69 -15.61 -20.38
N ARG A 102 -4.87 -16.16 -19.17
CA ARG A 102 -5.62 -15.47 -18.09
C ARG A 102 -4.95 -14.18 -17.62
N ILE A 103 -3.62 -14.13 -17.64
CA ILE A 103 -2.87 -12.92 -17.28
C ILE A 103 -3.01 -11.86 -18.39
N ASN A 104 -3.09 -12.28 -19.64
CA ASN A 104 -3.35 -11.36 -20.75
C ASN A 104 -4.68 -10.60 -20.59
N GLN A 105 -5.66 -11.16 -19.89
CA GLN A 105 -6.90 -10.45 -19.57
C GLN A 105 -6.64 -9.30 -18.61
N ILE A 106 -5.81 -9.48 -17.58
CA ILE A 106 -5.41 -8.39 -16.66
C ILE A 106 -4.72 -7.26 -17.43
N THR A 107 -3.69 -7.62 -18.23
CA THR A 107 -2.92 -6.62 -19.00
C THR A 107 -3.79 -5.87 -20.00
N SER A 108 -4.71 -6.54 -20.70
CA SER A 108 -5.62 -5.90 -21.64
C SER A 108 -6.64 -4.99 -20.98
N THR A 109 -7.20 -5.40 -19.82
CA THR A 109 -8.14 -4.59 -19.04
C THR A 109 -7.49 -3.30 -18.54
N LEU A 110 -6.26 -3.40 -18.05
CA LEU A 110 -5.53 -2.23 -17.54
C LEU A 110 -4.86 -1.39 -18.66
N GLY A 111 -4.77 -1.92 -19.87
CA GLY A 111 -4.15 -1.22 -21.00
C GLY A 111 -2.62 -1.17 -20.92
N VAL A 112 -2.00 -2.12 -20.20
CA VAL A 112 -0.54 -2.21 -20.05
C VAL A 112 0.09 -3.03 -21.19
N ARG A 113 1.43 -2.98 -21.27
CA ARG A 113 2.22 -3.66 -22.29
C ARG A 113 1.89 -5.15 -22.40
N GLY A 114 1.58 -5.62 -23.56
CA GLY A 114 1.35 -7.05 -23.84
C GLY A 114 2.61 -7.90 -23.58
N ASN A 115 2.42 -9.20 -23.38
CA ASN A 115 3.48 -10.16 -23.02
C ASN A 115 4.26 -9.78 -21.76
N THR A 116 3.55 -9.25 -20.76
CA THR A 116 4.05 -9.00 -19.40
C THR A 116 3.08 -9.58 -18.38
N THR A 117 3.56 -9.86 -17.18
CA THR A 117 2.77 -10.44 -16.08
C THR A 117 3.01 -9.68 -14.79
N PRO A 118 1.96 -9.41 -14.00
CA PRO A 118 2.11 -8.89 -12.64
C PRO A 118 2.55 -9.97 -11.64
N PHE A 119 2.46 -11.26 -12.06
CA PHE A 119 2.81 -12.43 -11.26
C PHE A 119 3.87 -13.24 -11.98
N TRP A 120 5.10 -13.18 -11.50
CA TRP A 120 6.28 -13.68 -12.21
C TRP A 120 7.08 -14.69 -11.36
N ASN A 121 7.70 -15.62 -12.06
CA ASN A 121 8.67 -16.55 -11.50
C ASN A 121 10.08 -16.03 -11.82
N LEU A 122 11.08 -16.38 -11.00
CA LEU A 122 12.44 -15.91 -11.15
C LEU A 122 13.43 -17.04 -10.83
N ARG A 123 14.44 -17.22 -11.70
CA ARG A 123 15.57 -18.10 -11.40
C ARG A 123 16.42 -17.48 -10.29
N PRO A 124 17.19 -18.29 -9.52
CA PRO A 124 18.08 -17.74 -8.48
C PRO A 124 19.14 -16.78 -9.00
N ASP A 125 19.53 -16.91 -10.29
CA ASP A 125 20.53 -16.07 -10.96
C ASP A 125 19.93 -14.95 -11.82
N GLU A 126 18.65 -14.63 -11.67
CA GLU A 126 17.98 -13.52 -12.34
C GLU A 126 17.71 -12.34 -11.37
N ALA A 127 17.36 -11.21 -11.95
CA ALA A 127 16.89 -10.06 -11.19
C ALA A 127 15.71 -9.37 -11.89
N VAL A 128 14.91 -8.65 -11.09
CA VAL A 128 13.99 -7.61 -11.56
C VAL A 128 14.54 -6.27 -11.07
N VAL A 129 14.61 -5.27 -11.95
CA VAL A 129 15.19 -3.97 -11.61
C VAL A 129 14.21 -2.86 -11.93
N PHE A 130 13.98 -1.99 -10.97
CA PHE A 130 13.28 -0.72 -11.14
C PHE A 130 14.30 0.40 -11.30
N VAL A 131 14.08 1.27 -12.26
CA VAL A 131 14.82 2.52 -12.48
C VAL A 131 13.82 3.63 -12.72
N GLY A 132 13.86 4.70 -11.93
CA GLY A 132 12.94 5.82 -12.10
C GLY A 132 12.77 6.66 -10.87
N ARG A 133 11.73 7.49 -10.87
CA ARG A 133 11.42 8.39 -9.78
C ARG A 133 10.50 7.77 -8.76
N THR A 134 10.76 8.09 -7.51
CA THR A 134 9.85 7.82 -6.40
C THR A 134 8.56 8.64 -6.53
N PRO A 135 7.46 8.24 -5.85
CA PRO A 135 6.22 9.01 -5.86
C PRO A 135 6.41 10.49 -5.51
N PRO A 136 5.57 11.39 -6.05
CA PRO A 136 5.43 12.76 -5.54
C PRO A 136 5.11 12.78 -4.05
N GLU A 137 5.19 13.96 -3.45
CA GLU A 137 4.98 14.12 -2.00
C GLU A 137 3.63 13.53 -1.55
N CYS A 138 3.72 12.59 -0.61
CA CYS A 138 2.60 11.85 -0.03
C CYS A 138 2.91 11.47 1.42
N ARG A 139 1.92 11.00 2.16
CA ARG A 139 2.12 10.62 3.58
C ARG A 139 2.95 9.35 3.73
N TYR A 140 2.85 8.44 2.79
CA TYR A 140 3.53 7.15 2.80
C TYR A 140 3.75 6.64 1.39
N PHE A 141 4.91 6.01 1.16
CA PHE A 141 5.08 5.06 0.08
C PHE A 141 6.03 3.93 0.48
N SER A 142 5.89 2.80 -0.19
CA SER A 142 6.80 1.66 -0.08
C SER A 142 6.94 0.91 -1.40
N TYR A 143 8.07 0.21 -1.52
CA TYR A 143 8.35 -0.81 -2.52
C TYR A 143 8.39 -2.15 -1.81
N ASP A 144 7.56 -3.10 -2.25
CA ASP A 144 7.28 -4.33 -1.55
C ASP A 144 7.38 -5.54 -2.46
N ASN A 145 7.97 -6.63 -1.99
CA ASN A 145 7.96 -7.91 -2.67
C ASN A 145 7.07 -8.91 -1.91
N PHE A 146 6.25 -9.62 -2.68
CA PHE A 146 5.34 -10.62 -2.16
C PHE A 146 5.57 -11.96 -2.85
N ILE A 147 5.43 -13.04 -2.08
CA ILE A 147 5.12 -14.33 -2.64
C ILE A 147 3.62 -14.42 -2.85
N MET A 148 3.21 -14.72 -4.08
CA MET A 148 1.80 -14.80 -4.44
C MET A 148 1.30 -16.24 -4.38
N HIS A 149 2.06 -17.21 -4.90
CA HIS A 149 1.71 -18.62 -4.86
C HIS A 149 2.89 -19.49 -4.44
N ARG A 150 2.57 -20.60 -3.78
CA ARG A 150 3.49 -21.69 -3.46
C ARG A 150 2.79 -23.05 -3.51
N MET A 151 3.55 -24.08 -3.89
CA MET A 151 3.09 -25.46 -3.79
C MET A 151 3.24 -26.01 -2.37
N PHE A 152 2.17 -26.61 -1.84
CA PHE A 152 2.16 -27.37 -0.60
C PHE A 152 1.70 -28.81 -0.92
N GLY A 153 2.66 -29.73 -1.11
CA GLY A 153 2.38 -31.02 -1.73
C GLY A 153 1.91 -30.82 -3.17
N ASP A 154 0.73 -31.32 -3.50
CA ASP A 154 0.13 -31.20 -4.84
C ASP A 154 -0.81 -29.97 -4.96
N GLU A 155 -0.95 -29.15 -3.91
CA GLU A 155 -1.84 -28.01 -3.86
C GLU A 155 -1.08 -26.70 -4.06
N ARG A 156 -1.44 -25.90 -5.08
CA ARG A 156 -0.93 -24.54 -5.28
C ARG A 156 -1.77 -23.56 -4.49
N ARG A 157 -1.18 -22.94 -3.46
CA ARG A 157 -1.88 -22.00 -2.57
C ARG A 157 -1.53 -20.56 -2.88
N TRP A 158 -2.54 -19.70 -2.80
CA TRP A 158 -2.40 -18.26 -2.80
C TRP A 158 -1.95 -17.78 -1.42
N LEU A 159 -0.82 -17.10 -1.35
CA LEU A 159 -0.24 -16.64 -0.08
C LEU A 159 -0.35 -15.14 0.12
N PHE A 160 -0.13 -14.36 -0.91
CA PHE A 160 -0.07 -12.90 -0.87
C PHE A 160 0.61 -12.39 0.41
N ALA A 161 1.82 -12.87 0.68
CA ALA A 161 2.58 -12.62 1.88
C ALA A 161 3.87 -11.85 1.56
N ASN A 162 4.17 -10.82 2.35
CA ASN A 162 5.40 -10.04 2.21
C ASN A 162 6.62 -10.91 2.53
N ILE A 163 7.68 -10.78 1.72
CA ILE A 163 8.86 -11.66 1.80
C ILE A 163 9.84 -11.17 2.86
N ALA A 164 10.07 -9.86 2.93
CA ALA A 164 11.03 -9.22 3.82
C ALA A 164 10.53 -7.82 4.22
N ASP A 165 11.41 -6.99 4.77
CA ASP A 165 11.08 -5.59 5.00
C ASP A 165 10.90 -4.83 3.68
N THR A 166 10.02 -3.86 3.71
CA THR A 166 9.78 -2.92 2.61
C THR A 166 10.95 -1.94 2.45
N ILE A 167 11.07 -1.32 1.29
CA ILE A 167 11.81 -0.07 1.13
C ILE A 167 10.79 1.06 1.17
N ASN A 168 10.62 1.70 2.33
CA ASN A 168 9.67 2.80 2.51
C ASN A 168 10.35 4.17 2.48
N ASN A 169 9.56 5.23 2.50
CA ASN A 169 10.02 6.61 2.44
C ASN A 169 10.98 7.06 3.57
N LEU A 170 11.15 6.26 4.64
CA LEU A 170 12.12 6.54 5.72
C LEU A 170 13.49 5.86 5.54
N VAL A 171 13.61 4.94 4.59
CA VAL A 171 14.84 4.14 4.41
C VAL A 171 15.37 4.11 2.99
N ILE A 172 14.56 4.52 2.02
CA ILE A 172 14.94 4.47 0.61
C ILE A 172 16.17 5.32 0.31
N LYS A 173 17.04 4.79 -0.53
CA LYS A 173 18.20 5.51 -1.08
C LYS A 173 17.78 6.15 -2.40
N THR A 174 17.81 7.46 -2.46
CA THR A 174 17.49 8.26 -3.64
C THR A 174 18.53 9.40 -3.77
N GLU A 175 18.46 10.20 -4.83
CA GLU A 175 19.26 11.43 -4.94
C GLU A 175 18.99 12.39 -3.78
N GLY A 176 17.75 12.48 -3.30
CA GLY A 176 17.38 13.31 -2.15
C GLY A 176 17.66 12.69 -0.79
N THR A 177 17.91 11.36 -0.74
CA THR A 177 18.21 10.59 0.48
C THR A 177 19.38 9.62 0.25
N PRO A 178 20.58 10.11 -0.13
CA PRO A 178 21.70 9.24 -0.46
C PRO A 178 22.07 8.35 0.74
N ASN A 179 22.31 7.06 0.48
CA ASN A 179 22.53 6.02 1.51
C ASN A 179 21.37 5.85 2.53
N GLY A 180 20.14 6.30 2.20
CA GLY A 180 19.02 6.29 3.13
C GLY A 180 19.17 7.33 4.26
N SER A 181 19.90 8.41 4.01
CA SER A 181 20.03 9.53 4.94
C SER A 181 18.73 10.33 5.08
N SER A 182 18.67 11.22 6.06
CA SER A 182 17.56 12.18 6.14
C SER A 182 17.60 13.15 4.97
N GLY A 183 16.43 13.42 4.38
CA GLY A 183 16.27 14.30 3.22
C GLY A 183 14.85 14.19 2.64
N ASN A 184 14.71 14.62 1.40
CA ASN A 184 13.45 14.48 0.68
C ASN A 184 13.47 13.21 -0.19
N PRO A 185 12.68 12.16 0.12
CA PRO A 185 12.62 10.94 -0.66
C PRO A 185 11.64 11.00 -1.85
N PHE A 186 10.87 12.08 -1.99
CA PHE A 186 9.78 12.19 -2.96
C PHE A 186 10.24 12.79 -4.28
N ASN A 187 9.72 12.25 -5.39
CA ASN A 187 10.05 12.67 -6.75
C ASN A 187 11.58 12.68 -7.01
N GLN A 188 12.26 11.64 -6.56
CA GLN A 188 13.72 11.50 -6.64
C GLN A 188 14.11 10.26 -7.43
N THR A 189 15.18 10.34 -8.19
CA THR A 189 15.73 9.18 -8.92
C THR A 189 16.25 8.12 -7.95
N THR A 190 15.96 6.86 -8.26
CA THR A 190 16.40 5.68 -7.52
C THR A 190 16.52 4.46 -8.42
N VAL A 191 17.37 3.51 -8.02
CA VAL A 191 17.46 2.17 -8.61
C VAL A 191 17.16 1.14 -7.53
N ILE A 192 16.31 0.15 -7.84
CA ILE A 192 15.98 -0.95 -6.91
C ILE A 192 16.23 -2.28 -7.62
N ILE A 193 17.15 -3.06 -7.09
CA ILE A 193 17.52 -4.39 -7.59
C ILE A 193 16.82 -5.43 -6.73
N ILE A 194 16.01 -6.30 -7.34
CA ILE A 194 15.31 -7.41 -6.69
C ILE A 194 15.98 -8.68 -7.16
N THR A 195 16.71 -9.37 -6.30
CA THR A 195 17.44 -10.59 -6.64
C THR A 195 17.71 -11.47 -5.42
N ALA A 196 18.01 -12.74 -5.67
CA ALA A 196 18.43 -13.69 -4.64
C ALA A 196 19.96 -13.82 -4.51
N ASP A 197 20.72 -13.28 -5.48
CA ASP A 197 22.15 -13.54 -5.68
C ASP A 197 23.01 -12.28 -5.56
N LYS A 198 24.06 -12.35 -4.70
CA LYS A 198 24.99 -11.24 -4.45
C LYS A 198 25.85 -10.91 -5.66
N GLY A 199 26.24 -11.95 -6.44
CA GLY A 199 27.05 -11.75 -7.64
C GLY A 199 26.27 -11.03 -8.73
N ILE A 200 25.00 -11.37 -8.90
CA ILE A 200 24.07 -10.67 -9.82
C ILE A 200 23.83 -9.23 -9.38
N ASP A 201 23.57 -8.98 -8.08
CA ASP A 201 23.43 -7.63 -7.53
C ASP A 201 24.66 -6.77 -7.83
N GLN A 202 25.87 -7.30 -7.58
CA GLN A 202 27.13 -6.56 -7.81
C GLN A 202 27.33 -6.22 -9.29
N ARG A 203 27.03 -7.13 -10.22
CA ARG A 203 27.15 -6.91 -11.66
C ARG A 203 26.16 -5.86 -12.14
N ILE A 204 24.89 -5.94 -11.72
CA ILE A 204 23.84 -4.96 -12.06
C ILE A 204 24.21 -3.59 -11.50
N ARG A 205 24.70 -3.53 -10.26
CA ARG A 205 25.16 -2.31 -9.60
C ARG A 205 26.33 -1.67 -10.35
N ALA A 206 27.29 -2.45 -10.81
CA ALA A 206 28.40 -1.96 -11.61
C ALA A 206 27.94 -1.40 -12.97
N ALA A 207 26.98 -2.05 -13.63
CA ALA A 207 26.37 -1.56 -14.86
C ALA A 207 25.62 -0.23 -14.63
N ALA A 208 24.84 -0.12 -13.54
CA ALA A 208 24.15 1.13 -13.18
C ALA A 208 25.16 2.27 -12.93
N GLN A 209 26.22 2.00 -12.21
CA GLN A 209 27.29 3.00 -11.98
C GLN A 209 27.96 3.45 -13.29
N SER A 210 28.20 2.54 -14.23
CA SER A 210 28.76 2.88 -15.52
C SER A 210 27.84 3.74 -16.39
N ALA A 211 26.53 3.65 -16.15
CA ALA A 211 25.50 4.45 -16.80
C ALA A 211 25.23 5.80 -16.10
N GLY A 212 25.97 6.10 -15.00
CA GLY A 212 25.84 7.38 -14.29
C GLY A 212 25.09 7.33 -12.95
N TYR A 213 24.40 6.23 -12.62
CA TYR A 213 23.73 6.10 -11.34
C TYR A 213 24.73 5.91 -10.19
N SER A 214 24.68 6.79 -9.20
CA SER A 214 25.57 6.68 -8.04
C SER A 214 25.19 5.50 -7.13
N ASP A 215 26.18 4.79 -6.58
CA ASP A 215 25.93 3.65 -5.67
C ASP A 215 25.05 4.01 -4.46
N ASN A 216 25.12 5.26 -4.01
CA ASN A 216 24.37 5.75 -2.86
C ASN A 216 22.86 5.90 -3.08
N ILE A 217 22.37 5.75 -4.32
CA ILE A 217 20.93 5.73 -4.67
C ILE A 217 20.44 4.34 -5.08
N ILE A 218 21.34 3.33 -5.10
CA ILE A 218 20.98 1.97 -5.49
C ILE A 218 20.57 1.17 -4.25
N ASN A 219 19.36 0.64 -4.30
CA ASN A 219 18.78 -0.21 -3.27
C ASN A 219 18.80 -1.67 -3.71
N THR A 220 18.84 -2.60 -2.76
CA THR A 220 18.65 -4.03 -3.01
C THR A 220 17.48 -4.54 -2.17
N GLN A 221 16.52 -5.18 -2.81
CA GLN A 221 15.48 -6.00 -2.15
C GLN A 221 15.84 -7.47 -2.32
N VAL A 222 16.24 -8.08 -1.23
CA VAL A 222 16.70 -9.47 -1.21
C VAL A 222 15.52 -10.43 -1.31
N LEU A 223 15.60 -11.39 -2.26
CA LEU A 223 14.75 -12.57 -2.31
C LEU A 223 15.50 -13.73 -1.64
N PRO A 224 15.22 -14.07 -0.37
CA PRO A 224 16.01 -15.06 0.37
C PRO A 224 15.73 -16.48 -0.12
N SER A 225 16.59 -17.01 -0.99
CA SER A 225 16.45 -18.34 -1.59
C SER A 225 16.42 -19.47 -0.56
N VAL A 226 16.91 -19.24 0.67
CA VAL A 226 16.80 -20.21 1.77
C VAL A 226 15.37 -20.49 2.22
N MET A 227 14.43 -19.60 1.89
CA MET A 227 13.01 -19.76 2.23
C MET A 227 12.07 -19.74 1.02
N LEU A 228 12.58 -19.44 -0.17
CA LEU A 228 11.82 -19.34 -1.41
C LEU A 228 12.20 -20.48 -2.36
N ASN A 229 11.20 -21.04 -3.05
CA ASN A 229 11.41 -22.01 -4.12
C ASN A 229 11.56 -21.27 -5.45
N MET A 230 12.79 -20.77 -5.70
CA MET A 230 13.13 -20.01 -6.91
C MET A 230 13.23 -20.94 -8.12
N GLY A 231 12.75 -20.49 -9.27
CA GLY A 231 12.82 -21.25 -10.52
C GLY A 231 11.75 -20.83 -11.53
N LEU A 232 11.67 -21.57 -12.64
CA LEU A 232 10.69 -21.35 -13.72
C LEU A 232 9.77 -22.56 -13.90
N GLU A 233 9.93 -23.58 -13.07
CA GLU A 233 9.14 -24.79 -13.11
C GLU A 233 7.75 -24.58 -12.49
N ASN A 234 6.81 -25.47 -12.78
CA ASN A 234 5.43 -25.34 -12.31
C ASN A 234 5.27 -25.37 -10.79
N ASP A 235 6.23 -25.91 -10.07
CA ASP A 235 6.25 -25.96 -8.59
C ASP A 235 7.02 -24.79 -7.96
N SER A 236 7.62 -23.93 -8.76
CA SER A 236 8.32 -22.74 -8.28
C SER A 236 7.35 -21.69 -7.72
N ASP A 237 7.83 -20.91 -6.77
CA ASP A 237 7.09 -19.77 -6.21
C ASP A 237 6.82 -18.70 -7.26
N THR A 238 5.67 -18.04 -7.13
CA THR A 238 5.31 -16.89 -7.95
C THR A 238 5.37 -15.63 -7.10
N PHE A 239 5.93 -14.57 -7.66
CA PHE A 239 6.18 -13.32 -6.98
C PHE A 239 5.40 -12.16 -7.60
N ALA A 240 5.24 -11.07 -6.84
CA ALA A 240 4.81 -9.77 -7.33
C ALA A 240 5.54 -8.66 -6.57
N SER A 241 5.77 -7.54 -7.24
CA SER A 241 6.33 -6.33 -6.62
C SER A 241 5.38 -5.17 -6.77
N PHE A 242 5.15 -4.45 -5.67
CA PHE A 242 4.24 -3.31 -5.61
C PHE A 242 4.97 -2.03 -5.23
N VAL A 243 4.46 -0.91 -5.74
CA VAL A 243 4.67 0.42 -5.17
C VAL A 243 3.35 0.88 -4.57
N ARG A 244 3.37 1.33 -3.33
CA ARG A 244 2.17 1.60 -2.54
C ARG A 244 2.15 3.03 -1.99
N PRO A 245 2.00 4.07 -2.83
CA PRO A 245 1.85 5.44 -2.34
C PRO A 245 0.45 5.67 -1.78
N ALA A 246 0.36 6.45 -0.70
CA ALA A 246 -0.90 6.78 -0.04
C ALA A 246 -0.95 8.25 0.36
N LEU A 247 -2.10 8.89 0.15
CA LEU A 247 -2.40 10.27 0.54
C LEU A 247 -1.39 11.27 -0.06
N PHE A 248 -1.50 11.47 -1.35
CA PHE A 248 -0.73 12.50 -2.06
C PHE A 248 -1.17 13.90 -1.60
N ASN A 249 -0.21 14.80 -1.47
CA ASN A 249 -0.45 16.18 -1.09
C ASN A 249 -1.09 16.99 -2.24
N ASP A 250 -0.91 16.55 -3.48
CA ASP A 250 -1.40 17.21 -4.68
C ASP A 250 -2.06 16.20 -5.63
N THR A 251 -3.35 16.42 -5.93
CA THR A 251 -4.15 15.51 -6.77
C THR A 251 -3.66 15.48 -8.22
N GLN A 252 -3.18 16.59 -8.76
CA GLN A 252 -2.67 16.63 -10.14
C GLN A 252 -1.35 15.89 -10.26
N ALA A 253 -0.48 16.02 -9.25
CA ALA A 253 0.78 15.25 -9.19
C ALA A 253 0.50 13.74 -9.04
N GLU A 254 -0.52 13.37 -8.24
CA GLU A 254 -1.01 11.99 -8.15
C GLU A 254 -1.44 11.47 -9.52
N GLU A 255 -2.38 12.16 -10.19
CA GLU A 255 -2.91 11.76 -11.50
C GLU A 255 -1.80 11.61 -12.54
N ASN A 256 -0.88 12.57 -12.59
CA ASN A 256 0.25 12.53 -13.51
C ASN A 256 1.16 11.33 -13.23
N TYR A 257 1.49 11.07 -11.97
CA TYR A 257 2.34 9.94 -11.57
C TYR A 257 1.69 8.59 -11.86
N ILE A 258 0.41 8.44 -11.56
CA ILE A 258 -0.33 7.19 -11.77
C ILE A 258 -0.52 6.88 -13.27
N ASN A 259 -0.78 7.89 -14.09
CA ASN A 259 -1.04 7.71 -15.53
C ASN A 259 0.23 7.66 -16.38
N ASN A 260 1.32 8.27 -15.92
CA ASN A 260 2.58 8.38 -16.66
C ASN A 260 3.76 8.17 -15.71
N THR A 261 3.80 7.03 -15.03
CA THR A 261 4.84 6.75 -14.03
C THR A 261 6.23 6.87 -14.65
N PRO A 262 7.09 7.79 -14.16
CA PRO A 262 8.43 7.99 -14.71
C PRO A 262 9.39 6.90 -14.22
N ALA A 263 9.18 5.68 -14.69
CA ALA A 263 9.95 4.52 -14.28
C ALA A 263 9.93 3.42 -15.34
N THR A 264 11.00 2.66 -15.39
CA THR A 264 11.14 1.45 -16.19
C THR A 264 11.42 0.26 -15.29
N VAL A 265 10.82 -0.88 -15.61
CA VAL A 265 11.09 -2.16 -14.97
C VAL A 265 11.80 -3.07 -15.94
N PHE A 266 12.87 -3.72 -15.50
CA PHE A 266 13.60 -4.68 -16.33
C PHE A 266 13.59 -6.06 -15.70
N ARG A 267 13.44 -7.11 -16.53
CA ARG A 267 13.90 -8.46 -16.19
C ARG A 267 15.32 -8.64 -16.73
N ILE A 268 16.22 -9.07 -15.86
CA ILE A 268 17.63 -9.24 -16.14
C ILE A 268 17.97 -10.73 -16.02
N THR A 269 18.34 -11.36 -17.14
CA THR A 269 18.65 -12.78 -17.21
C THR A 269 20.08 -12.97 -17.72
N PRO A 270 21.00 -13.62 -17.00
CA PRO A 270 22.34 -13.87 -17.51
C PRO A 270 22.31 -14.84 -18.70
N ASN A 271 23.09 -14.53 -19.74
CA ASN A 271 23.22 -15.37 -20.94
C ASN A 271 23.75 -16.77 -20.66
N ASN A 272 24.57 -16.90 -19.61
CA ASN A 272 25.13 -18.17 -19.15
C ASN A 272 24.80 -18.36 -17.68
N THR A 273 24.57 -19.61 -17.27
CA THR A 273 24.42 -19.93 -15.85
C THR A 273 25.66 -19.50 -15.07
N THR A 274 25.44 -18.81 -13.96
CA THR A 274 26.49 -18.34 -13.07
C THR A 274 26.60 -19.24 -11.84
N GLU A 275 27.76 -19.27 -11.21
CA GLU A 275 27.88 -19.83 -9.87
C GLU A 275 27.10 -18.93 -8.91
N LEU A 276 26.21 -19.54 -8.11
CA LEU A 276 25.33 -18.80 -7.21
C LEU A 276 26.06 -18.38 -5.94
N ASP A 277 25.90 -17.11 -5.55
CA ASP A 277 26.28 -16.54 -4.26
C ASP A 277 25.02 -15.99 -3.55
N PRO A 278 24.17 -16.88 -2.97
CA PRO A 278 22.89 -16.47 -2.45
C PRO A 278 23.00 -15.52 -1.27
N TYR A 279 22.03 -14.63 -1.15
CA TYR A 279 21.85 -13.82 0.05
C TYR A 279 21.33 -14.70 1.21
N ASP A 280 21.81 -14.39 2.41
CA ASP A 280 21.16 -14.84 3.63
C ASP A 280 19.78 -14.18 3.80
N TYR A 281 18.95 -14.74 4.69
CA TYR A 281 17.71 -14.06 5.07
C TYR A 281 18.03 -12.71 5.70
N PRO A 282 17.46 -11.60 5.19
CA PRO A 282 17.77 -10.27 5.71
C PRO A 282 17.26 -10.11 7.14
N GLU A 283 18.02 -9.43 7.98
CA GLU A 283 17.57 -9.02 9.30
C GLU A 283 16.44 -7.99 9.16
N LEU A 284 15.28 -8.30 9.76
CA LEU A 284 14.12 -7.42 9.71
C LEU A 284 14.20 -6.33 10.77
N ARG A 285 13.66 -5.15 10.43
CA ARG A 285 13.51 -4.06 11.38
C ARG A 285 12.59 -4.49 12.55
N VAL A 286 13.03 -4.17 13.76
CA VAL A 286 12.31 -4.53 14.98
C VAL A 286 11.30 -3.43 15.33
N ARG A 287 10.05 -3.85 15.58
CA ARG A 287 8.98 -2.95 16.04
C ARG A 287 9.16 -2.58 17.50
N GLY A 288 8.68 -1.38 17.86
CA GLY A 288 8.56 -0.93 19.22
C GLY A 288 9.73 -0.10 19.73
N THR A 289 9.40 0.87 20.53
CA THR A 289 10.33 1.84 21.14
C THR A 289 10.37 1.75 22.66
N GLY A 290 9.54 0.91 23.26
CA GLY A 290 9.31 0.85 24.72
C GLY A 290 8.34 1.91 25.23
N LYS A 291 7.85 2.84 24.38
CA LYS A 291 6.82 3.81 24.73
C LYS A 291 5.45 3.24 24.38
N THR A 292 4.55 3.22 25.33
CA THR A 292 3.19 2.71 25.14
C THR A 292 2.17 3.84 25.15
N GLU A 293 0.97 3.55 24.64
CA GLU A 293 -0.22 4.42 24.71
C GLU A 293 -1.12 4.06 25.91
N PHE A 294 -0.69 3.16 26.77
CA PHE A 294 -1.54 2.59 27.85
C PHE A 294 -1.97 3.61 28.90
N GLU A 295 -1.32 4.76 28.96
CA GLU A 295 -1.77 5.89 29.78
C GLU A 295 -3.12 6.46 29.33
N LEU A 296 -3.55 6.19 28.08
CA LEU A 296 -4.83 6.63 27.54
C LEU A 296 -5.97 5.60 27.73
N MET A 297 -5.71 4.47 28.40
CA MET A 297 -6.73 3.41 28.53
C MET A 297 -7.93 3.85 29.39
N ASP A 298 -7.70 4.61 30.45
CA ASP A 298 -8.76 5.12 31.31
C ASP A 298 -9.59 6.18 30.57
N ASP A 299 -8.94 7.06 29.76
CA ASP A 299 -9.61 8.06 28.94
C ASP A 299 -10.43 7.38 27.82
N LEU A 300 -9.93 6.29 27.23
CA LEU A 300 -10.64 5.52 26.22
C LEU A 300 -11.88 4.81 26.81
N GLU A 301 -11.80 4.35 28.07
CA GLU A 301 -12.96 3.77 28.74
C GLU A 301 -14.00 4.84 29.13
N GLU A 302 -13.55 6.03 29.55
CA GLU A 302 -14.44 7.19 29.73
C GLU A 302 -15.17 7.55 28.43
N LEU A 303 -14.45 7.57 27.31
CA LEU A 303 -15.01 7.79 25.98
C LEU A 303 -16.06 6.73 25.61
N ARG A 304 -15.76 5.45 25.88
CA ARG A 304 -16.69 4.36 25.67
C ARG A 304 -18.00 4.56 26.44
N VAL A 305 -17.90 4.93 27.72
CA VAL A 305 -19.07 5.21 28.58
C VAL A 305 -19.87 6.37 28.02
N ALA A 306 -19.23 7.47 27.62
CA ALA A 306 -19.89 8.63 27.02
C ALA A 306 -20.62 8.29 25.71
N ILE A 307 -20.03 7.43 24.86
CA ILE A 307 -20.69 6.93 23.64
C ILE A 307 -21.95 6.14 24.00
N LEU A 308 -21.88 5.19 24.93
CA LEU A 308 -23.03 4.37 25.36
C LEU A 308 -24.13 5.19 26.02
N GLU A 309 -23.78 6.22 26.78
CA GLU A 309 -24.73 7.15 27.37
C GLU A 309 -25.44 8.02 26.33
N LYS A 310 -24.71 8.51 25.32
CA LYS A 310 -25.28 9.32 24.22
C LYS A 310 -26.30 8.54 23.40
N TYR A 311 -26.10 7.24 23.23
CA TYR A 311 -26.95 6.37 22.42
C TYR A 311 -27.69 5.29 23.25
N ASN A 312 -28.07 5.62 24.48
CA ASN A 312 -28.66 4.69 25.45
C ASN A 312 -30.06 4.17 25.07
N GLU A 313 -30.72 4.77 24.09
CA GLU A 313 -32.02 4.32 23.56
C GLU A 313 -31.86 3.21 22.48
N SER A 314 -30.64 2.92 22.01
CA SER A 314 -30.34 1.89 21.02
C SER A 314 -29.74 0.65 21.68
N ASN A 315 -29.88 -0.51 20.99
CA ASN A 315 -29.23 -1.75 21.43
C ASN A 315 -27.77 -1.74 20.99
N ALA A 316 -26.83 -1.66 21.92
CA ALA A 316 -25.41 -1.60 21.66
C ALA A 316 -24.76 -3.01 21.65
N THR A 317 -24.00 -3.33 20.63
CA THR A 317 -23.20 -4.55 20.53
C THR A 317 -21.74 -4.17 20.26
N GLU A 318 -20.83 -4.52 21.19
CA GLU A 318 -19.40 -4.30 20.99
C GLU A 318 -18.84 -5.30 19.99
N LEU A 319 -18.05 -4.79 19.04
CA LEU A 319 -17.40 -5.61 18.02
C LEU A 319 -16.00 -5.99 18.50
N PRO A 320 -15.63 -7.29 18.48
CA PRO A 320 -14.30 -7.70 18.89
C PRO A 320 -13.27 -7.16 17.90
N THR A 321 -12.18 -6.61 18.43
CA THR A 321 -11.02 -6.18 17.63
C THR A 321 -9.83 -7.07 17.94
N SER A 322 -9.18 -7.56 16.92
CA SER A 322 -8.00 -8.41 17.02
C SER A 322 -6.92 -7.99 16.04
N GLN A 323 -5.70 -8.44 16.30
CA GLN A 323 -4.62 -8.34 15.33
C GLN A 323 -5.03 -9.10 14.07
N ALA A 324 -4.87 -8.46 12.93
CA ALA A 324 -5.08 -9.09 11.63
C ALA A 324 -4.05 -10.20 11.36
N VAL A 325 -4.14 -10.81 10.19
CA VAL A 325 -3.29 -11.96 9.80
C VAL A 325 -1.81 -11.78 10.10
N PRO A 326 -1.08 -12.87 10.38
CA PRO A 326 0.36 -12.84 10.51
C PRO A 326 1.01 -12.36 9.21
N VAL A 327 2.11 -11.62 9.34
CA VAL A 327 2.85 -11.04 8.22
C VAL A 327 4.06 -11.90 7.86
N GLY A 328 4.53 -11.74 6.61
CA GLY A 328 5.83 -12.22 6.17
C GLY A 328 6.04 -13.74 6.33
N SER A 329 7.17 -14.10 6.91
CA SER A 329 7.64 -15.49 7.00
C SER A 329 6.67 -16.42 7.73
N ASP A 330 5.91 -15.94 8.72
CA ASP A 330 4.94 -16.78 9.44
C ASP A 330 3.78 -17.21 8.53
N ALA A 331 3.24 -16.29 7.73
CA ALA A 331 2.21 -16.59 6.73
C ALA A 331 2.73 -17.58 5.67
N ILE A 332 3.97 -17.38 5.20
CA ILE A 332 4.62 -18.24 4.20
C ILE A 332 4.81 -19.66 4.75
N GLN A 333 5.34 -19.80 5.97
CA GLN A 333 5.58 -21.11 6.60
C GLN A 333 4.29 -21.87 6.86
N ARG A 334 3.24 -21.17 7.28
CA ARG A 334 1.92 -21.76 7.57
C ARG A 334 1.11 -22.06 6.32
N GLY A 335 1.50 -21.53 5.18
CA GLY A 335 0.76 -21.69 3.92
C GLY A 335 -0.63 -21.05 3.94
N ILE A 336 -0.75 -19.90 4.59
CA ILE A 336 -2.00 -19.13 4.70
C ILE A 336 -1.91 -17.83 3.92
N ASN A 337 -3.07 -17.33 3.50
CA ASN A 337 -3.15 -16.04 2.83
C ASN A 337 -2.89 -14.90 3.81
N GLY A 338 -1.85 -14.12 3.54
CA GLY A 338 -1.52 -12.94 4.30
C GLY A 338 -2.38 -11.71 3.96
N VAL A 339 -3.13 -11.70 2.86
CA VAL A 339 -3.87 -10.55 2.31
C VAL A 339 -3.01 -9.28 2.15
N GLY A 340 -1.72 -9.46 1.86
CA GLY A 340 -0.79 -8.39 1.52
C GLY A 340 -0.37 -7.41 2.61
N PRO A 341 -0.36 -7.75 3.92
CA PRO A 341 0.16 -6.86 4.95
C PRO A 341 1.68 -6.78 4.87
N THR A 342 2.22 -5.66 5.32
CA THR A 342 3.66 -5.42 5.40
C THR A 342 4.10 -5.11 6.83
N ASN A 343 5.39 -5.14 7.08
CA ASN A 343 5.94 -4.72 8.37
C ASN A 343 5.76 -3.22 8.65
N ASP A 344 5.39 -2.43 7.66
CA ASP A 344 5.23 -0.97 7.82
C ASP A 344 3.99 -0.54 8.58
N ALA A 345 3.02 -1.43 8.77
CA ALA A 345 1.84 -1.08 9.55
C ALA A 345 1.50 -2.13 10.63
N ALA A 346 0.85 -1.67 11.69
CA ALA A 346 0.06 -2.53 12.56
C ALA A 346 -1.35 -2.63 11.97
N TYR A 347 -1.84 -3.85 11.80
CA TYR A 347 -3.14 -4.14 11.20
C TYR A 347 -4.08 -4.74 12.23
N LEU A 348 -5.23 -4.11 12.43
CA LEU A 348 -6.31 -4.62 13.27
C LEU A 348 -7.60 -4.78 12.46
N TRP A 349 -8.52 -5.61 12.91
CA TRP A 349 -9.82 -5.80 12.29
C TRP A 349 -10.93 -6.21 13.28
N THR A 350 -12.19 -6.00 12.89
CA THR A 350 -13.36 -6.48 13.64
C THR A 350 -13.66 -7.95 13.34
N ALA A 351 -12.69 -8.82 13.62
CA ALA A 351 -12.89 -10.25 13.46
C ALA A 351 -12.17 -11.00 14.57
N ASN A 352 -12.81 -12.05 15.06
CA ASN A 352 -12.34 -12.83 16.21
C ASN A 352 -11.60 -14.10 15.78
N GLN A 353 -10.95 -14.12 14.60
CA GLN A 353 -10.41 -15.37 14.07
C GLN A 353 -8.94 -15.31 13.69
N THR A 354 -8.25 -16.38 14.09
CA THR A 354 -7.00 -16.81 13.49
C THR A 354 -7.32 -17.50 12.17
N ILE A 355 -6.80 -17.00 11.05
CA ILE A 355 -6.98 -17.62 9.74
C ILE A 355 -6.35 -19.01 9.74
N SER A 356 -7.17 -20.02 9.57
CA SER A 356 -6.75 -21.42 9.57
C SER A 356 -7.08 -22.17 8.27
N SER A 357 -7.69 -21.53 7.30
CA SER A 357 -8.15 -22.22 6.09
C SER A 357 -7.20 -22.09 4.92
N PRO A 358 -7.03 -23.13 4.09
CA PRO A 358 -6.40 -23.01 2.80
C PRO A 358 -7.18 -22.01 1.95
N THR A 359 -6.47 -21.17 1.22
CA THR A 359 -7.04 -20.18 0.33
C THR A 359 -7.29 -20.77 -1.04
N PRO A 360 -8.36 -20.31 -1.71
CA PRO A 360 -8.64 -20.72 -3.07
C PRO A 360 -7.54 -20.27 -4.04
N PRO A 361 -7.39 -20.94 -5.20
CA PRO A 361 -6.57 -20.46 -6.29
C PRO A 361 -7.02 -19.05 -6.71
N PHE A 362 -6.09 -18.24 -7.20
CA PHE A 362 -6.29 -16.83 -7.55
C PHE A 362 -7.55 -16.53 -8.41
N PHE A 363 -7.98 -17.50 -9.22
CA PHE A 363 -9.14 -17.37 -10.11
C PHE A 363 -10.35 -18.24 -9.71
N ASP A 364 -10.32 -18.89 -8.55
CA ASP A 364 -11.47 -19.68 -8.08
C ASP A 364 -12.34 -18.86 -7.12
N THR A 365 -13.51 -18.47 -7.59
CA THR A 365 -14.46 -17.67 -6.83
C THR A 365 -15.30 -18.50 -5.85
N SER A 366 -15.22 -19.83 -5.87
CA SER A 366 -16.10 -20.71 -5.11
C SER A 366 -15.76 -20.85 -3.62
N GLN A 367 -14.60 -20.39 -3.18
CA GLN A 367 -14.09 -20.58 -1.82
C GLN A 367 -13.72 -19.25 -1.14
N TYR A 368 -14.62 -18.25 -1.20
CA TYR A 368 -14.37 -16.95 -0.60
C TYR A 368 -14.34 -17.00 0.93
N TYR A 369 -13.24 -16.61 1.52
CA TYR A 369 -12.97 -16.17 2.89
C TYR A 369 -14.03 -16.50 3.96
N PRO A 370 -14.37 -17.79 4.20
CA PRO A 370 -15.39 -18.13 5.20
C PRO A 370 -14.99 -17.74 6.62
N PHE A 371 -13.73 -17.35 6.83
CA PHE A 371 -13.15 -17.08 8.14
C PHE A 371 -13.36 -15.66 8.66
N LEU A 372 -13.94 -14.75 7.88
CA LEU A 372 -14.16 -13.37 8.30
C LEU A 372 -15.60 -13.05 8.64
N ARG A 373 -16.44 -14.08 8.73
CA ARG A 373 -17.87 -13.94 8.90
C ARG A 373 -18.39 -14.13 10.33
N ASP A 374 -17.51 -14.19 11.33
CA ASP A 374 -17.97 -14.40 12.71
C ASP A 374 -17.41 -13.33 13.65
N PRO A 375 -18.25 -12.46 14.24
CA PRO A 375 -19.69 -12.31 13.97
C PRO A 375 -19.98 -11.66 12.62
N GLU A 376 -21.00 -12.12 11.90
CA GLU A 376 -21.51 -11.43 10.72
C GLU A 376 -22.16 -10.12 11.14
N ILE A 377 -21.60 -9.01 10.69
CA ILE A 377 -22.08 -7.67 10.96
C ILE A 377 -22.56 -7.09 9.65
N THR A 378 -23.83 -6.72 9.59
CA THR A 378 -24.41 -5.97 8.48
C THR A 378 -24.73 -4.55 8.91
N LEU A 379 -24.99 -3.67 7.97
CA LEU A 379 -25.47 -2.32 8.22
C LEU A 379 -26.67 -2.04 7.33
N GLY A 380 -27.85 -2.08 7.91
CA GLY A 380 -29.11 -1.75 7.27
C GLY A 380 -29.27 -0.24 7.03
N ASN A 381 -30.39 0.16 6.42
CA ASN A 381 -30.65 1.56 6.08
C ASN A 381 -31.61 2.27 7.08
N ASP A 382 -31.85 1.68 8.24
CA ASP A 382 -32.55 2.36 9.33
C ASP A 382 -31.70 3.51 9.88
N THR A 383 -32.31 4.64 10.20
CA THR A 383 -31.61 5.83 10.73
C THR A 383 -30.99 5.58 12.10
N ASP A 384 -31.57 4.65 12.85
CA ASP A 384 -31.14 4.29 14.21
C ASP A 384 -30.16 3.08 14.19
N GLU A 385 -29.80 2.59 12.99
CA GLU A 385 -28.77 1.56 12.82
C GLU A 385 -27.48 2.18 12.31
N PHE A 386 -26.42 2.09 13.10
CA PHE A 386 -25.10 2.66 12.77
C PHE A 386 -23.99 1.96 13.57
N ILE A 387 -22.73 2.26 13.18
CA ILE A 387 -21.56 1.80 13.90
C ILE A 387 -20.77 3.02 14.36
N ILE A 388 -20.34 3.02 15.61
CA ILE A 388 -19.34 3.96 16.12
C ILE A 388 -17.99 3.27 16.16
N VAL A 389 -17.02 3.86 15.46
CA VAL A 389 -15.61 3.50 15.50
C VAL A 389 -14.90 4.50 16.39
N TYR A 390 -14.09 4.03 17.34
CA TYR A 390 -13.39 4.90 18.26
C TYR A 390 -12.07 4.28 18.71
N GLY A 391 -11.15 5.12 19.14
CA GLY A 391 -9.82 4.65 19.53
C GLY A 391 -8.85 5.77 19.82
N VAL A 392 -7.56 5.42 19.78
CA VAL A 392 -6.44 6.36 19.94
C VAL A 392 -5.98 6.84 18.57
N ASN A 393 -5.83 8.14 18.40
CA ASN A 393 -5.16 8.71 17.24
C ASN A 393 -3.65 8.46 17.37
N HIS A 394 -3.17 7.37 16.79
CA HIS A 394 -1.76 6.94 16.84
C HIS A 394 -0.78 7.94 16.23
N VAL A 395 -1.26 8.85 15.37
CA VAL A 395 -0.44 9.96 14.85
C VAL A 395 -0.30 11.06 15.89
N ALA A 396 -1.37 11.38 16.58
CA ALA A 396 -1.34 12.39 17.67
C ALA A 396 -0.46 11.96 18.85
N THR A 397 -0.36 10.65 19.13
CA THR A 397 0.55 10.09 20.15
C THR A 397 1.99 9.92 19.66
N GLY A 398 2.23 10.05 18.35
CA GLY A 398 3.53 9.85 17.72
C GLY A 398 3.91 8.37 17.50
N LYS A 399 2.95 7.45 17.61
CA LYS A 399 3.12 6.02 17.32
C LYS A 399 3.06 5.70 15.83
N ALA A 400 2.44 6.56 15.04
CA ALA A 400 2.38 6.41 13.59
C ALA A 400 2.64 7.74 12.89
N MET A 401 3.10 7.69 11.64
CA MET A 401 3.19 8.85 10.76
C MET A 401 1.89 9.04 9.96
N TYR A 402 1.11 7.98 9.83
CA TYR A 402 -0.16 7.93 9.14
C TYR A 402 -1.00 6.79 9.72
N SER A 403 -2.28 7.04 9.96
CA SER A 403 -3.21 6.00 10.38
C SER A 403 -4.56 6.17 9.69
N ASN A 404 -5.28 5.06 9.55
CA ASN A 404 -6.65 5.06 9.09
C ASN A 404 -7.45 3.90 9.67
N PHE A 405 -8.77 4.02 9.61
CA PHE A 405 -9.63 2.86 9.55
C PHE A 405 -10.37 2.84 8.20
N ALA A 406 -10.76 1.64 7.75
CA ALA A 406 -11.49 1.47 6.50
C ALA A 406 -12.60 0.44 6.65
N ILE A 407 -13.70 0.64 5.88
CA ILE A 407 -14.84 -0.26 5.85
C ILE A 407 -14.83 -1.08 4.57
N TYR A 408 -15.11 -2.37 4.69
CA TYR A 408 -15.08 -3.38 3.64
C TYR A 408 -16.35 -4.17 3.57
N GLY A 409 -16.80 -4.47 2.35
CA GLY A 409 -17.72 -5.59 2.09
C GLY A 409 -16.95 -6.90 2.21
N ALA A 410 -17.39 -7.79 3.10
CA ALA A 410 -16.66 -9.03 3.39
C ALA A 410 -16.70 -10.05 2.25
N ASP A 411 -17.68 -9.99 1.35
CA ASP A 411 -17.84 -10.98 0.29
C ASP A 411 -16.76 -10.92 -0.78
N VAL A 412 -16.35 -9.70 -1.15
CA VAL A 412 -15.32 -9.47 -2.19
C VAL A 412 -14.15 -8.61 -1.70
N TRP A 413 -14.10 -8.32 -0.41
CA TRP A 413 -13.02 -7.53 0.21
C TRP A 413 -12.76 -6.18 -0.46
N ASN A 414 -13.86 -5.51 -0.86
CA ASN A 414 -13.79 -4.18 -1.43
C ASN A 414 -13.80 -3.11 -0.32
N GLY A 415 -12.68 -2.43 -0.15
CA GLY A 415 -12.59 -1.24 0.69
C GLY A 415 -13.28 -0.07 -0.02
N VAL A 416 -14.36 0.44 0.57
CA VAL A 416 -15.15 1.52 -0.06
C VAL A 416 -14.73 2.90 0.41
N ARG A 417 -14.20 3.00 1.63
CA ARG A 417 -13.68 4.25 2.20
C ARG A 417 -12.67 3.97 3.29
N ALA A 418 -11.70 4.85 3.42
CA ALA A 418 -10.87 5.00 4.61
C ALA A 418 -11.05 6.39 5.19
N ILE A 419 -11.10 6.47 6.51
CA ILE A 419 -11.10 7.69 7.32
C ILE A 419 -9.73 7.78 7.95
N THR A 420 -9.08 8.93 7.82
CA THR A 420 -7.66 9.11 8.18
C THR A 420 -7.49 9.86 9.49
N ASP A 421 -6.28 9.84 10.02
CA ASP A 421 -5.92 10.58 11.23
C ASP A 421 -6.23 12.09 11.14
N GLU A 422 -6.29 12.66 9.95
CA GLU A 422 -6.67 14.07 9.74
C GLU A 422 -8.16 14.29 10.00
N ASP A 423 -9.00 13.32 9.62
CA ASP A 423 -10.45 13.36 9.87
C ASP A 423 -10.80 13.13 11.35
N PHE A 424 -9.87 12.61 12.16
CA PHE A 424 -10.09 12.29 13.57
C PHE A 424 -10.10 13.50 14.50
N ASN A 425 -9.47 14.60 14.09
CA ASN A 425 -9.19 15.74 14.94
C ASN A 425 -10.47 16.37 15.51
N GLY A 426 -10.55 16.46 16.86
CA GLY A 426 -11.66 17.07 17.59
C GLY A 426 -12.89 16.17 17.76
N SER A 427 -12.95 15.00 17.12
CA SER A 427 -14.14 14.15 17.14
C SER A 427 -14.48 13.57 18.52
N ALA A 428 -13.51 13.30 19.37
CA ALA A 428 -13.72 12.84 20.73
C ALA A 428 -14.07 13.98 21.70
N GLU A 429 -13.75 15.24 21.38
CA GLU A 429 -14.03 16.39 22.24
C GLU A 429 -15.53 16.64 22.42
N GLU A 430 -16.37 16.21 21.48
CA GLU A 430 -17.84 16.24 21.63
C GLU A 430 -18.35 15.33 22.76
N TYR A 431 -17.62 14.24 23.03
CA TYR A 431 -17.97 13.24 24.05
C TYR A 431 -17.28 13.52 25.38
N LEU A 432 -16.10 14.09 25.33
CA LEU A 432 -15.23 14.35 26.50
C LEU A 432 -14.76 15.83 26.54
N PRO A 433 -15.68 16.81 26.66
CA PRO A 433 -15.34 18.23 26.50
C PRO A 433 -14.37 18.75 27.59
N ASP A 434 -14.35 18.12 28.75
CA ASP A 434 -13.51 18.52 29.91
C ASP A 434 -12.23 17.65 30.03
N ASN A 435 -12.05 16.64 29.20
CA ASN A 435 -10.91 15.74 29.28
C ASN A 435 -9.73 16.27 28.40
N PRO A 436 -8.57 16.62 29.01
CA PRO A 436 -7.43 17.16 28.25
C PRO A 436 -6.80 16.16 27.29
N ASN A 437 -7.09 14.85 27.42
CA ASN A 437 -6.59 13.79 26.56
C ASN A 437 -7.54 13.47 25.40
N ALA A 438 -8.74 14.08 25.32
CA ALA A 438 -9.68 13.90 24.22
C ALA A 438 -9.04 14.12 22.84
N LYS A 439 -8.08 15.04 22.74
CA LYS A 439 -7.31 15.33 21.50
C LYS A 439 -6.46 14.16 20.98
N TYR A 440 -6.18 13.15 21.82
CA TYR A 440 -5.48 11.92 21.44
C TYR A 440 -6.43 10.77 21.10
N LEU A 441 -7.73 11.00 21.24
CA LEU A 441 -8.77 10.02 20.97
C LEU A 441 -9.59 10.45 19.75
N TYR A 442 -10.35 9.51 19.19
CA TYR A 442 -11.28 9.81 18.12
C TYR A 442 -12.57 9.01 18.22
N VAL A 443 -13.64 9.55 17.64
CA VAL A 443 -14.93 8.90 17.45
C VAL A 443 -15.44 9.22 16.04
N TYR A 444 -15.89 8.20 15.33
CA TYR A 444 -16.45 8.37 13.99
C TYR A 444 -17.66 7.47 13.79
N LYS A 445 -18.72 8.00 13.20
CA LYS A 445 -19.94 7.26 12.92
C LYS A 445 -19.93 6.73 11.50
N LEU A 446 -20.32 5.48 11.32
CA LEU A 446 -20.63 4.85 10.04
C LEU A 446 -22.12 4.56 9.97
N ALA A 447 -22.83 5.13 9.01
CA ALA A 447 -24.27 4.96 8.84
C ALA A 447 -24.62 4.90 7.36
N ARG A 448 -25.83 4.52 7.00
CA ARG A 448 -26.32 4.66 5.62
C ARG A 448 -26.85 6.07 5.35
N ASN A 449 -27.26 6.77 6.42
CA ASN A 449 -27.73 8.14 6.35
C ASN A 449 -27.13 8.92 7.51
N CYS A 450 -26.33 9.94 7.24
CA CYS A 450 -25.82 10.89 8.24
C CYS A 450 -26.82 12.04 8.42
N SER A 451 -26.96 12.54 9.63
CA SER A 451 -27.78 13.74 9.87
C SER A 451 -27.09 14.99 9.29
N GLU A 452 -27.87 15.95 8.82
CA GLU A 452 -27.33 17.22 8.34
C GLU A 452 -26.53 17.89 9.47
N GLY A 453 -25.24 18.17 9.21
CA GLY A 453 -24.33 18.78 10.18
C GLY A 453 -23.56 17.79 11.07
N ASP A 454 -23.73 16.49 10.90
CA ASP A 454 -22.94 15.46 11.60
C ASP A 454 -21.54 15.37 10.96
N GLN A 455 -20.60 16.14 11.50
CA GLN A 455 -19.24 16.31 10.93
C GLN A 455 -18.43 15.00 10.92
N TYR A 456 -18.64 14.15 11.91
CA TYR A 456 -17.88 12.91 12.10
C TYR A 456 -18.72 11.67 11.76
N CYS A 457 -19.44 11.75 10.63
CA CYS A 457 -20.23 10.67 10.09
C CYS A 457 -19.86 10.40 8.63
N TYR A 458 -19.76 9.14 8.25
CA TYR A 458 -19.58 8.71 6.88
C TYR A 458 -20.79 7.89 6.41
N GLU A 459 -21.37 8.29 5.30
CA GLU A 459 -22.43 7.54 4.65
C GLU A 459 -21.85 6.38 3.83
N VAL A 460 -22.06 5.17 4.32
CA VAL A 460 -21.60 3.95 3.65
C VAL A 460 -22.49 3.69 2.42
N PRO A 461 -21.97 3.75 1.20
CA PRO A 461 -22.78 3.61 -0.01
C PRO A 461 -23.30 2.16 -0.19
N TYR A 462 -24.47 2.03 -0.81
CA TYR A 462 -25.05 0.76 -1.26
C TYR A 462 -25.71 0.94 -2.63
N GLY A 463 -26.00 -0.15 -3.34
CA GLY A 463 -26.52 -0.09 -4.71
C GLY A 463 -25.54 0.49 -5.72
N GLN A 464 -24.23 0.44 -5.44
CA GLN A 464 -23.17 1.00 -6.29
C GLN A 464 -22.15 -0.07 -6.73
N GLY A 465 -22.55 -1.35 -6.73
CA GLY A 465 -21.67 -2.46 -7.09
C GLY A 465 -20.42 -2.51 -6.21
N VAL A 466 -19.25 -2.63 -6.82
CA VAL A 466 -17.96 -2.74 -6.10
C VAL A 466 -17.56 -1.48 -5.32
N HIS A 467 -18.20 -0.35 -5.60
CA HIS A 467 -17.97 0.92 -4.91
C HIS A 467 -18.91 1.13 -3.70
N GLY A 468 -19.72 0.15 -3.38
CA GLY A 468 -20.61 0.13 -2.23
C GLY A 468 -20.58 -1.21 -1.50
N ILE A 469 -21.34 -1.29 -0.42
CA ILE A 469 -21.58 -2.51 0.36
C ILE A 469 -23.08 -2.66 0.49
N GLU A 470 -23.64 -3.76 0.01
CA GLU A 470 -25.10 -3.97 0.05
C GLU A 470 -25.63 -4.12 1.49
N LEU A 471 -26.93 -3.88 1.69
CA LEU A 471 -27.53 -3.80 3.03
C LEU A 471 -27.46 -5.12 3.80
N ASP A 472 -27.49 -6.24 3.08
CA ASP A 472 -27.39 -7.61 3.62
C ASP A 472 -26.00 -8.20 3.53
N GLN A 473 -25.05 -7.45 2.96
CA GLN A 473 -23.66 -7.87 2.84
C GLN A 473 -22.93 -7.70 4.19
N PRO A 474 -22.23 -8.73 4.67
CA PRO A 474 -21.38 -8.60 5.84
C PRO A 474 -20.28 -7.56 5.64
N ILE A 475 -19.98 -6.82 6.69
CA ILE A 475 -18.93 -5.80 6.69
C ILE A 475 -17.79 -6.16 7.65
N VAL A 476 -16.60 -5.63 7.35
CA VAL A 476 -15.43 -5.67 8.23
C VAL A 476 -14.85 -4.27 8.31
N ILE A 477 -14.46 -3.87 9.51
CA ILE A 477 -13.69 -2.65 9.73
C ILE A 477 -12.25 -3.06 9.99
N THR A 478 -11.32 -2.40 9.35
CA THR A 478 -9.89 -2.61 9.55
C THR A 478 -9.23 -1.32 9.97
N TRP A 479 -8.17 -1.41 10.77
CA TRP A 479 -7.33 -0.28 11.15
C TRP A 479 -5.89 -0.52 10.73
N ARG A 480 -5.21 0.55 10.39
CA ARG A 480 -3.81 0.55 10.01
C ARG A 480 -3.09 1.73 10.64
N ALA A 481 -2.02 1.45 11.36
CA ALA A 481 -1.09 2.45 11.87
C ALA A 481 0.27 2.26 11.19
N TYR A 482 0.63 3.18 10.30
CA TYR A 482 1.83 3.10 9.45
C TYR A 482 3.00 3.85 10.05
N LEU A 483 4.17 3.23 10.04
CA LEU A 483 5.51 3.75 10.31
C LEU A 483 5.63 4.53 11.63
N GLU A 484 6.21 3.88 12.61
CA GLU A 484 6.80 4.58 13.76
C GLU A 484 8.15 5.14 13.33
N ASN A 485 8.32 6.47 13.35
CA ASN A 485 9.49 7.15 12.80
C ASN A 485 10.83 6.65 13.38
N ALA A 486 10.84 6.27 14.65
CA ALA A 486 12.05 5.82 15.34
C ALA A 486 12.52 4.43 14.87
N THR A 487 11.61 3.52 14.58
CA THR A 487 11.88 2.14 14.15
C THR A 487 11.88 1.98 12.65
N LYS A 488 11.30 2.96 11.91
CA LYS A 488 11.14 2.94 10.44
C LYS A 488 10.35 1.72 9.94
N THR A 489 9.49 1.18 10.81
CA THR A 489 8.54 0.09 10.56
C THR A 489 7.26 0.39 11.32
N GLY A 490 6.22 -0.42 11.21
CA GLY A 490 4.96 -0.21 11.94
C GLY A 490 5.15 -0.26 13.45
N PRO A 491 4.28 0.37 14.24
CA PRO A 491 4.36 0.32 15.69
C PRO A 491 4.18 -1.10 16.21
N SER A 492 4.69 -1.35 17.41
CA SER A 492 4.49 -2.65 18.07
C SER A 492 3.05 -2.81 18.55
N TYR A 493 2.46 -3.97 18.26
CA TYR A 493 1.14 -4.33 18.77
C TYR A 493 1.04 -4.34 20.30
N SER A 494 2.17 -4.51 21.00
CA SER A 494 2.24 -4.46 22.45
C SER A 494 2.40 -3.05 23.03
N GLU A 495 2.48 -2.03 22.18
CA GLU A 495 2.69 -0.63 22.58
C GLU A 495 1.53 0.29 22.20
N ILE A 496 0.65 -0.14 21.29
CA ILE A 496 -0.54 0.61 20.88
C ILE A 496 -1.78 0.13 21.64
N VAL A 497 -2.72 1.03 21.86
CA VAL A 497 -4.07 0.70 22.33
C VAL A 497 -4.93 0.35 21.12
N TYR A 498 -5.54 -0.84 21.12
CA TYR A 498 -6.35 -1.30 19.98
C TYR A 498 -7.63 -0.48 19.85
N ASP A 499 -7.89 -0.06 18.63
CA ASP A 499 -9.11 0.60 18.21
C ASP A 499 -10.32 -0.32 18.43
N ARG A 500 -11.50 0.26 18.57
CA ARG A 500 -12.74 -0.40 18.95
C ARG A 500 -13.90 0.04 18.06
N ALA A 501 -14.94 -0.76 18.03
CA ALA A 501 -16.19 -0.40 17.37
C ALA A 501 -17.39 -0.94 18.16
N ILE A 502 -18.50 -0.22 18.08
CA ILE A 502 -19.80 -0.59 18.68
C ILE A 502 -20.85 -0.46 17.59
N LYS A 503 -21.60 -1.53 17.35
CA LYS A 503 -22.81 -1.46 16.51
C LYS A 503 -24.00 -1.08 17.38
N PHE A 504 -24.82 -0.16 16.89
CA PHE A 504 -26.08 0.26 17.47
C PHE A 504 -27.22 -0.18 16.55
N ASP A 505 -28.18 -0.89 17.10
CA ASP A 505 -29.39 -1.32 16.44
C ASP A 505 -30.61 -0.61 17.05
N PRO A 506 -31.71 -0.39 16.31
CA PRO A 506 -32.93 0.18 16.85
C PRO A 506 -33.40 -0.57 18.09
N ALA A 507 -33.95 0.16 19.07
CA ALA A 507 -34.62 -0.47 20.20
C ALA A 507 -35.83 -1.29 19.70
N SER A 508 -35.94 -2.52 20.15
CA SER A 508 -37.02 -3.46 19.78
C SER A 508 -38.36 -3.09 20.41
#